data_ca629f5593025bb9009d9a8ab44915ec
#
_entry.id   ca629f5593025bb9009d9a8ab44915ec
#
_cell.length_a   1.000
_cell.length_b   1.000
_cell.length_c   1.000
_cell.angle_alpha   90.00
_cell.angle_beta   90.00
_cell.angle_gamma   90.00
#
_symmetry.space_group_name_H-M   'P 1'
#
loop_
_entity.id
_entity.type
_entity.pdbx_description
1 polymer ?
#
loop_
_entity_poly.entity_id
_entity_poly.type
_entity_poly.pdbx_seq_one_letter_code
_entity_poly.pdbx_strand_id
1 'polypeptide(L)'
;MLKEQSTIIRRLVVCVDAALMSAAFFLAFCLRFHHFPRLQELQNYGWAALIFIPLFLRSLYKLKIYHQLRFISQYDIIKKVSLAFIFTFTISSAIIFLVHATYYSRLLLLYFSFGSFSLIVLIKVILKFFLNQIRSRGYNFRQILIVGSGEKLTKVVDFFQRHKNYGIRIFATFKQDEITPAMLAALLTDNVIDEVYFAFSRSPGTKPEAIDAYLEIVEQAGKTSRILLNINENHYSHFDFARLDDLPLVVLHPVNLDPDQLLLKRSIDIVGAVVGLLFNAVCFPFLAAVIKIDSPGPIFFKQQRVGQNGRLFALYKYRSMIHGAEKQQRELSDQNELSGAVFKITDDPRITRVGKFLRASSLDEMPQFLNVLKGEMSLVGTRPPLPHEVKEYQLRHYRRLSIKPGITGLWQVSGRNDITDFEQMVKLDIEYIDKWNLWMDVKILLKTFTIIGSGK
;
A
#
# COMPACT_ATOMS: atom_id res chain seq x y z
N MET A 1 3.74 -0.03 -1.44
CA MET A 1 3.04 1.27 -1.46
C MET A 1 1.97 1.37 -2.55
N LEU A 2 2.23 1.03 -3.80
CA LEU A 2 1.22 1.02 -4.88
C LEU A 2 0.24 -0.17 -4.82
N LYS A 3 0.43 -1.10 -3.89
CA LYS A 3 -0.29 -2.38 -3.83
C LYS A 3 -1.70 -2.28 -3.22
N GLU A 4 -1.89 -1.40 -2.25
CA GLU A 4 -3.11 -1.30 -1.43
C GLU A 4 -4.05 -0.17 -1.88
N GLN A 5 -3.60 0.68 -2.82
CA GLN A 5 -4.27 1.92 -3.17
C GLN A 5 -4.86 1.90 -4.60
N SER A 6 -5.38 0.75 -5.05
CA SER A 6 -5.90 0.64 -6.42
C SER A 6 -7.03 1.64 -6.72
N THR A 7 -7.91 1.92 -5.76
CA THR A 7 -9.02 2.88 -5.93
C THR A 7 -8.53 4.31 -5.99
N ILE A 8 -7.53 4.66 -5.21
CA ILE A 8 -6.96 6.00 -5.13
C ILE A 8 -6.11 6.31 -6.35
N ILE A 9 -5.23 5.37 -6.72
CA ILE A 9 -4.46 5.49 -7.96
C ILE A 9 -5.42 5.65 -9.12
N ARG A 10 -6.54 4.93 -9.12
CA ARG A 10 -7.60 5.08 -10.12
C ARG A 10 -8.17 6.49 -10.13
N ARG A 11 -8.56 7.06 -8.98
CA ARG A 11 -9.08 8.44 -8.87
C ARG A 11 -8.02 9.47 -9.28
N LEU A 12 -6.78 9.31 -8.83
CA LEU A 12 -5.66 10.15 -9.23
C LEU A 12 -5.44 10.13 -10.75
N VAL A 13 -5.46 8.94 -11.35
CA VAL A 13 -5.30 8.79 -12.80
C VAL A 13 -6.47 9.46 -13.54
N VAL A 14 -7.71 9.35 -13.05
CA VAL A 14 -8.87 10.05 -13.62
C VAL A 14 -8.71 11.58 -13.50
N CYS A 15 -8.25 12.08 -12.35
CA CYS A 15 -7.99 13.52 -12.17
C CYS A 15 -6.86 14.02 -13.09
N VAL A 16 -5.79 13.24 -13.24
CA VAL A 16 -4.70 13.56 -14.19
C VAL A 16 -5.22 13.57 -15.62
N ASP A 17 -6.01 12.57 -16.00
CA ASP A 17 -6.61 12.52 -17.34
C ASP A 17 -7.52 13.76 -17.57
N ALA A 18 -8.33 14.15 -16.60
CA ALA A 18 -9.16 15.36 -16.68
C ALA A 18 -8.30 16.63 -16.85
N ALA A 19 -7.22 16.75 -16.06
CA ALA A 19 -6.31 17.91 -16.15
C ALA A 19 -5.60 17.96 -17.52
N LEU A 20 -5.15 16.81 -18.02
CA LEU A 20 -4.52 16.72 -19.35
C LEU A 20 -5.47 17.10 -20.48
N MET A 21 -6.73 16.65 -20.42
CA MET A 21 -7.75 17.02 -21.40
C MET A 21 -8.09 18.49 -21.30
N SER A 22 -8.15 19.08 -20.10
CA SER A 22 -8.31 20.53 -19.91
C SER A 22 -7.13 21.29 -20.53
N ALA A 23 -5.90 20.84 -20.30
CA ALA A 23 -4.70 21.42 -20.92
C ALA A 23 -4.74 21.28 -22.47
N ALA A 24 -5.21 20.14 -22.97
CA ALA A 24 -5.40 19.95 -24.42
C ALA A 24 -6.42 20.94 -25.01
N PHE A 25 -7.47 21.29 -24.25
CA PHE A 25 -8.43 22.31 -24.67
C PHE A 25 -7.78 23.69 -24.80
N PHE A 26 -7.03 24.12 -23.79
CA PHE A 26 -6.31 25.40 -23.82
C PHE A 26 -5.28 25.44 -24.96
N LEU A 27 -4.54 24.35 -25.15
CA LEU A 27 -3.58 24.24 -26.25
C LEU A 27 -4.27 24.30 -27.62
N ALA A 28 -5.37 23.57 -27.79
CA ALA A 28 -6.16 23.61 -29.01
C ALA A 28 -6.74 25.01 -29.30
N PHE A 29 -7.15 25.72 -28.24
CA PHE A 29 -7.61 27.11 -28.34
C PHE A 29 -6.48 28.04 -28.81
N CYS A 30 -5.31 27.95 -28.18
CA CYS A 30 -4.14 28.75 -28.57
C CYS A 30 -3.70 28.44 -30.02
N LEU A 31 -3.71 27.18 -30.44
CA LEU A 31 -3.38 26.76 -31.80
C LEU A 31 -4.40 27.31 -32.83
N ARG A 32 -5.67 27.42 -32.42
CA ARG A 32 -6.73 27.89 -33.33
C ARG A 32 -6.80 29.39 -33.47
N PHE A 33 -6.64 30.13 -32.35
CA PHE A 33 -6.88 31.57 -32.25
C PHE A 33 -5.59 32.38 -32.03
N HIS A 34 -4.45 31.75 -31.85
CA HIS A 34 -3.13 32.33 -31.61
C HIS A 34 -2.99 33.19 -30.37
N HIS A 35 -3.92 33.06 -29.41
CA HIS A 35 -3.87 33.72 -28.09
C HIS A 35 -4.51 32.84 -27.02
N PHE A 36 -4.25 33.15 -25.74
CA PHE A 36 -4.89 32.45 -24.64
C PHE A 36 -6.34 32.90 -24.48
N PRO A 37 -7.30 31.99 -24.15
CA PRO A 37 -8.72 32.33 -24.10
C PRO A 37 -9.04 33.37 -23.02
N ARG A 38 -9.80 34.38 -23.39
CA ARG A 38 -10.39 35.37 -22.47
C ARG A 38 -11.65 34.79 -21.82
N LEU A 39 -12.11 35.41 -20.73
CA LEU A 39 -13.27 34.92 -19.96
C LEU A 39 -14.53 34.74 -20.84
N GLN A 40 -14.79 35.71 -21.70
CA GLN A 40 -15.93 35.68 -22.63
C GLN A 40 -15.81 34.56 -23.68
N GLU A 41 -14.62 34.29 -24.17
CA GLU A 41 -14.37 33.21 -25.11
C GLU A 41 -14.50 31.86 -24.44
N LEU A 42 -14.09 31.72 -23.15
CA LEU A 42 -14.34 30.52 -22.37
C LEU A 42 -15.83 30.22 -22.18
N GLN A 43 -16.66 31.25 -22.01
CA GLN A 43 -18.13 31.08 -21.99
C GLN A 43 -18.66 30.55 -23.31
N ASN A 44 -18.13 31.04 -24.45
CA ASN A 44 -18.58 30.65 -25.78
C ASN A 44 -18.09 29.28 -26.23
N TYR A 45 -16.88 28.86 -25.86
CA TYR A 45 -16.27 27.63 -26.37
C TYR A 45 -16.06 26.54 -25.28
N GLY A 46 -15.97 26.94 -23.99
CA GLY A 46 -15.64 26.02 -22.89
C GLY A 46 -16.72 24.99 -22.59
N TRP A 47 -18.00 25.28 -22.89
CA TRP A 47 -19.10 24.35 -22.64
C TRP A 47 -18.95 23.01 -23.36
N ALA A 48 -18.36 22.99 -24.57
CA ALA A 48 -18.11 21.74 -25.27
C ALA A 48 -17.05 20.89 -24.55
N ALA A 49 -16.04 21.49 -23.95
CA ALA A 49 -15.07 20.77 -23.11
C ALA A 49 -15.73 20.23 -21.83
N LEU A 50 -16.66 20.99 -21.23
CA LEU A 50 -17.44 20.54 -20.07
C LEU A 50 -18.32 19.32 -20.36
N ILE A 51 -18.73 19.12 -21.62
CA ILE A 51 -19.45 17.91 -22.05
C ILE A 51 -18.48 16.80 -22.43
N PHE A 52 -17.48 17.11 -23.25
CA PHE A 52 -16.56 16.12 -23.80
C PHE A 52 -15.74 15.43 -22.71
N ILE A 53 -15.17 16.17 -21.77
CA ILE A 53 -14.28 15.63 -20.74
C ILE A 53 -15.02 14.59 -19.85
N PRO A 54 -16.16 14.89 -19.20
CA PRO A 54 -16.86 13.89 -18.40
C PRO A 54 -17.34 12.69 -19.22
N LEU A 55 -17.81 12.91 -20.45
CA LEU A 55 -18.28 11.83 -21.32
C LEU A 55 -17.14 10.88 -21.72
N PHE A 56 -15.96 11.43 -22.03
CA PHE A 56 -14.77 10.64 -22.35
C PHE A 56 -14.28 9.86 -21.15
N LEU A 57 -14.16 10.51 -19.97
CA LEU A 57 -13.76 9.84 -18.73
C LEU A 57 -14.75 8.73 -18.33
N ARG A 58 -16.06 8.97 -18.47
CA ARG A 58 -17.08 7.97 -18.24
C ARG A 58 -16.97 6.79 -19.20
N SER A 59 -16.66 7.05 -20.48
CA SER A 59 -16.45 6.00 -21.48
C SER A 59 -15.22 5.15 -21.15
N LEU A 60 -14.10 5.78 -20.77
CA LEU A 60 -12.89 5.10 -20.30
C LEU A 60 -13.16 4.27 -19.04
N TYR A 61 -13.99 4.78 -18.13
CA TYR A 61 -14.40 4.06 -16.92
C TYR A 61 -15.23 2.82 -17.21
N LYS A 62 -16.25 2.94 -18.09
CA LYS A 62 -17.07 1.80 -18.56
C LYS A 62 -16.26 0.73 -19.27
N LEU A 63 -15.24 1.12 -20.04
CA LEU A 63 -14.31 0.20 -20.71
C LEU A 63 -13.27 -0.40 -19.75
N LYS A 64 -13.40 -0.18 -18.45
CA LYS A 64 -12.56 -0.74 -17.36
C LYS A 64 -11.06 -0.43 -17.51
N ILE A 65 -10.68 0.68 -18.18
CA ILE A 65 -9.28 1.08 -18.34
C ILE A 65 -8.64 1.40 -16.98
N TYR A 66 -9.41 2.01 -16.07
CA TYR A 66 -8.94 2.39 -14.74
C TYR A 66 -8.91 1.24 -13.72
N HIS A 67 -9.52 0.08 -14.02
CA HIS A 67 -9.70 -0.99 -13.03
C HIS A 67 -8.48 -1.90 -12.87
N GLN A 68 -7.73 -2.14 -13.93
CA GLN A 68 -6.65 -3.14 -13.90
C GLN A 68 -5.47 -2.75 -14.80
N LEU A 69 -4.92 -1.54 -14.62
CA LEU A 69 -3.75 -1.07 -15.39
C LEU A 69 -2.55 -2.04 -15.37
N ARG A 70 -2.50 -2.93 -14.37
CA ARG A 70 -1.46 -3.95 -14.23
C ARG A 70 -1.58 -5.04 -15.29
N PHE A 71 -2.80 -5.49 -15.58
CA PHE A 71 -3.08 -6.68 -16.40
C PHE A 71 -3.49 -6.35 -17.83
N ILE A 72 -3.77 -5.09 -18.18
CA ILE A 72 -4.17 -4.67 -19.52
C ILE A 72 -2.93 -4.62 -20.45
N SER A 73 -3.02 -5.15 -21.68
CA SER A 73 -1.97 -5.03 -22.69
C SER A 73 -1.86 -3.59 -23.23
N GLN A 74 -0.72 -3.22 -23.86
CA GLN A 74 -0.60 -1.90 -24.52
C GLN A 74 -1.60 -1.77 -25.68
N TYR A 75 -1.78 -2.84 -26.42
CA TYR A 75 -2.74 -2.91 -27.52
C TYR A 75 -4.18 -2.67 -27.04
N ASP A 76 -4.57 -3.33 -25.95
CA ASP A 76 -5.92 -3.13 -25.37
C ASP A 76 -6.14 -1.72 -24.83
N ILE A 77 -5.10 -1.08 -24.29
CA ILE A 77 -5.18 0.33 -23.89
C ILE A 77 -5.53 1.20 -25.11
N ILE A 78 -4.76 1.08 -26.19
CA ILE A 78 -4.98 1.85 -27.41
C ILE A 78 -6.38 1.57 -27.97
N LYS A 79 -6.76 0.30 -28.11
CA LYS A 79 -8.08 -0.12 -28.62
C LYS A 79 -9.23 0.49 -27.80
N LYS A 80 -9.16 0.40 -26.47
CA LYS A 80 -10.22 0.91 -25.57
C LYS A 80 -10.28 2.44 -25.58
N VAL A 81 -9.12 3.13 -25.61
CA VAL A 81 -9.08 4.59 -25.71
C VAL A 81 -9.64 5.06 -27.05
N SER A 82 -9.33 4.35 -28.14
CA SER A 82 -9.89 4.66 -29.47
C SER A 82 -11.41 4.48 -29.51
N LEU A 83 -11.94 3.41 -28.91
CA LEU A 83 -13.39 3.20 -28.82
C LEU A 83 -14.07 4.30 -28.00
N ALA A 84 -13.50 4.68 -26.85
CA ALA A 84 -14.00 5.78 -26.04
C ALA A 84 -13.97 7.10 -26.80
N PHE A 85 -12.88 7.35 -27.54
CA PHE A 85 -12.73 8.55 -28.37
C PHE A 85 -13.81 8.62 -29.47
N ILE A 86 -13.95 7.58 -30.27
CA ILE A 86 -14.96 7.54 -31.34
C ILE A 86 -16.35 7.82 -30.80
N PHE A 87 -16.73 7.12 -29.72
CA PHE A 87 -18.03 7.31 -29.08
C PHE A 87 -18.24 8.75 -28.58
N THR A 88 -17.26 9.29 -27.86
CA THR A 88 -17.36 10.64 -27.29
C THR A 88 -17.33 11.71 -28.37
N PHE A 89 -16.48 11.57 -29.37
CA PHE A 89 -16.40 12.51 -30.50
C PHE A 89 -17.69 12.55 -31.28
N THR A 90 -18.29 11.40 -31.59
CA THR A 90 -19.57 11.31 -32.29
C THR A 90 -20.70 12.00 -31.50
N ILE A 91 -20.82 11.71 -30.21
CA ILE A 91 -21.87 12.33 -29.37
C ILE A 91 -21.64 13.83 -29.23
N SER A 92 -20.42 14.27 -28.97
CA SER A 92 -20.14 15.70 -28.82
C SER A 92 -20.39 16.48 -30.12
N SER A 93 -20.02 15.89 -31.26
CA SER A 93 -20.30 16.47 -32.58
C SER A 93 -21.81 16.56 -32.87
N ALA A 94 -22.57 15.50 -32.49
CA ALA A 94 -24.02 15.49 -32.62
C ALA A 94 -24.69 16.57 -31.74
N ILE A 95 -24.23 16.73 -30.50
CA ILE A 95 -24.76 17.77 -29.58
C ILE A 95 -24.49 19.17 -30.16
N ILE A 96 -23.27 19.45 -30.63
CA ILE A 96 -22.92 20.75 -31.22
C ILE A 96 -23.81 21.03 -32.45
N PHE A 97 -24.08 20.00 -33.28
CA PHE A 97 -24.96 20.12 -34.41
C PHE A 97 -26.41 20.39 -34.00
N LEU A 98 -26.97 19.63 -33.06
CA LEU A 98 -28.35 19.77 -32.59
C LEU A 98 -28.62 21.11 -31.89
N VAL A 99 -27.64 21.66 -31.17
CA VAL A 99 -27.75 22.97 -30.52
C VAL A 99 -27.62 24.14 -31.54
N HIS A 100 -27.46 23.84 -32.83
CA HIS A 100 -27.22 24.84 -33.88
C HIS A 100 -26.11 25.86 -33.52
N ALA A 101 -25.05 25.39 -32.89
CA ALA A 101 -23.93 26.22 -32.47
C ALA A 101 -23.06 26.63 -33.69
N THR A 102 -23.62 27.44 -34.57
CA THR A 102 -22.98 27.90 -35.83
C THR A 102 -21.70 28.70 -35.57
N TYR A 103 -21.59 29.31 -34.39
CA TYR A 103 -20.42 30.07 -33.97
C TYR A 103 -19.27 29.15 -33.48
N TYR A 104 -19.54 27.86 -33.23
CA TYR A 104 -18.51 26.96 -32.67
C TYR A 104 -17.50 26.54 -33.77
N SER A 105 -16.22 26.75 -33.51
CA SER A 105 -15.15 26.39 -34.42
C SER A 105 -14.98 24.87 -34.54
N ARG A 106 -15.28 24.31 -35.71
CA ARG A 106 -15.09 22.88 -35.99
C ARG A 106 -13.62 22.46 -35.86
N LEU A 107 -12.68 23.35 -36.25
CA LEU A 107 -11.24 23.11 -36.09
C LEU A 107 -10.84 23.07 -34.61
N LEU A 108 -11.43 23.90 -33.76
CA LEU A 108 -11.19 23.83 -32.31
C LEU A 108 -11.63 22.47 -31.77
N LEU A 109 -12.81 21.98 -32.15
CA LEU A 109 -13.29 20.66 -31.75
C LEU A 109 -12.33 19.55 -32.17
N LEU A 110 -11.86 19.60 -33.42
CA LEU A 110 -10.90 18.62 -33.95
C LEU A 110 -9.59 18.66 -33.19
N TYR A 111 -8.95 19.83 -33.05
CA TYR A 111 -7.69 19.96 -32.32
C TYR A 111 -7.81 19.52 -30.87
N PHE A 112 -8.89 19.89 -30.19
CA PHE A 112 -9.16 19.50 -28.81
C PHE A 112 -9.36 17.98 -28.67
N SER A 113 -10.20 17.39 -29.53
CA SER A 113 -10.56 15.99 -29.44
C SER A 113 -9.38 15.09 -29.77
N PHE A 114 -8.68 15.35 -30.90
CA PHE A 114 -7.49 14.58 -31.27
C PHE A 114 -6.30 14.84 -30.34
N GLY A 115 -6.13 16.06 -29.86
CA GLY A 115 -5.12 16.40 -28.85
C GLY A 115 -5.36 15.64 -27.54
N SER A 116 -6.60 15.61 -27.05
CA SER A 116 -7.00 14.83 -25.88
C SER A 116 -6.75 13.34 -26.08
N PHE A 117 -7.16 12.78 -27.22
CA PHE A 117 -6.93 11.37 -27.56
C PHE A 117 -5.43 11.03 -27.55
N SER A 118 -4.64 11.79 -28.32
CA SER A 118 -3.19 11.56 -28.44
C SER A 118 -2.47 11.67 -27.10
N LEU A 119 -2.83 12.67 -26.29
CA LEU A 119 -2.22 12.90 -24.98
C LEU A 119 -2.57 11.76 -24.00
N ILE A 120 -3.82 11.31 -23.98
CA ILE A 120 -4.24 10.19 -23.11
C ILE A 120 -3.57 8.88 -23.53
N VAL A 121 -3.50 8.56 -24.83
CA VAL A 121 -2.78 7.37 -25.30
C VAL A 121 -1.31 7.44 -24.92
N LEU A 122 -0.65 8.57 -25.20
CA LEU A 122 0.76 8.76 -24.93
C LEU A 122 1.08 8.56 -23.44
N ILE A 123 0.33 9.24 -22.56
CA ILE A 123 0.59 9.16 -21.12
C ILE A 123 0.33 7.75 -20.57
N LYS A 124 -0.71 7.05 -21.06
CA LYS A 124 -1.00 5.67 -20.65
C LYS A 124 0.08 4.68 -21.09
N VAL A 125 0.58 4.83 -22.32
CA VAL A 125 1.67 3.99 -22.84
C VAL A 125 2.97 4.27 -22.09
N ILE A 126 3.32 5.53 -21.87
CA ILE A 126 4.50 5.94 -21.10
C ILE A 126 4.41 5.41 -19.67
N LEU A 127 3.28 5.63 -19.00
CA LEU A 127 3.08 5.16 -17.62
C LEU A 127 3.26 3.64 -17.54
N LYS A 128 2.67 2.90 -18.47
CA LYS A 128 2.83 1.45 -18.54
C LYS A 128 4.27 1.03 -18.78
N PHE A 129 4.97 1.70 -19.69
CA PHE A 129 6.39 1.44 -19.97
C PHE A 129 7.24 1.64 -18.70
N PHE A 130 7.09 2.77 -18.00
CA PHE A 130 7.81 3.03 -16.77
C PHE A 130 7.48 2.02 -15.66
N LEU A 131 6.21 1.67 -15.49
CA LEU A 131 5.80 0.66 -14.51
C LEU A 131 6.41 -0.72 -14.83
N ASN A 132 6.51 -1.09 -16.11
CA ASN A 132 7.14 -2.34 -16.52
C ASN A 132 8.66 -2.31 -16.25
N GLN A 133 9.34 -1.20 -16.52
CA GLN A 133 10.76 -1.02 -16.23
C GLN A 133 11.08 -1.11 -14.73
N ILE A 134 10.27 -0.47 -13.89
CA ILE A 134 10.42 -0.54 -12.43
C ILE A 134 10.26 -1.98 -11.94
N ARG A 135 9.30 -2.72 -12.51
CA ARG A 135 9.04 -4.12 -12.15
C ARG A 135 10.14 -5.07 -12.66
N SER A 136 10.66 -4.86 -13.86
CA SER A 136 11.76 -5.67 -14.39
C SER A 136 13.04 -5.54 -13.58
N ARG A 137 13.27 -4.39 -12.92
CA ARG A 137 14.38 -4.15 -11.99
C ARG A 137 14.17 -4.76 -10.60
N GLY A 138 13.10 -5.54 -10.38
CA GLY A 138 12.83 -6.20 -9.12
C GLY A 138 12.17 -5.31 -8.06
N TYR A 139 11.69 -4.11 -8.42
CA TYR A 139 10.93 -3.27 -7.51
C TYR A 139 9.43 -3.51 -7.66
N ASN A 140 8.68 -3.38 -6.57
CA ASN A 140 7.21 -3.49 -6.56
C ASN A 140 6.66 -4.84 -7.08
N PHE A 141 7.36 -5.96 -6.77
CA PHE A 141 6.86 -7.31 -7.03
C PHE A 141 6.07 -7.84 -5.82
N ARG A 142 5.18 -8.79 -6.10
CA ARG A 142 4.47 -9.60 -5.08
C ARG A 142 4.94 -11.03 -5.18
N GLN A 143 5.21 -11.64 -4.04
CA GLN A 143 5.44 -13.09 -3.95
C GLN A 143 4.13 -13.79 -3.68
N ILE A 144 3.81 -14.76 -4.52
CA ILE A 144 2.58 -15.54 -4.41
C ILE A 144 2.89 -17.01 -4.17
N LEU A 145 2.04 -17.63 -3.35
CA LEU A 145 1.94 -19.08 -3.20
C LEU A 145 0.70 -19.54 -3.96
N ILE A 146 0.81 -20.63 -4.72
CA ILE A 146 -0.32 -21.19 -5.46
C ILE A 146 -0.60 -22.58 -4.92
N VAL A 147 -1.84 -22.80 -4.50
CA VAL A 147 -2.32 -24.11 -4.03
C VAL A 147 -3.53 -24.49 -4.88
N GLY A 148 -3.51 -25.67 -5.49
CA GLY A 148 -4.61 -26.06 -6.35
C GLY A 148 -4.51 -27.48 -6.91
N SER A 149 -5.40 -27.79 -7.85
CA SER A 149 -5.44 -29.11 -8.48
C SER A 149 -5.83 -29.03 -9.96
N GLY A 150 -5.37 -29.99 -10.74
CA GLY A 150 -5.77 -30.20 -12.13
C GLY A 150 -5.44 -29.03 -13.06
N GLU A 151 -6.25 -28.90 -14.11
CA GLU A 151 -6.04 -27.91 -15.18
C GLU A 151 -6.02 -26.45 -14.72
N LYS A 152 -6.73 -26.11 -13.65
CA LYS A 152 -6.76 -24.75 -13.10
C LYS A 152 -5.42 -24.31 -12.53
N LEU A 153 -4.76 -25.22 -11.81
CA LEU A 153 -3.44 -24.96 -11.27
C LEU A 153 -2.45 -24.66 -12.40
N THR A 154 -2.45 -25.49 -13.44
CA THR A 154 -1.60 -25.31 -14.62
C THR A 154 -1.89 -23.99 -15.32
N LYS A 155 -3.17 -23.65 -15.54
CA LYS A 155 -3.57 -22.37 -16.19
C LYS A 155 -3.08 -21.14 -15.40
N VAL A 156 -3.17 -21.16 -14.08
CA VAL A 156 -2.70 -20.04 -13.23
C VAL A 156 -1.18 -19.92 -13.28
N VAL A 157 -0.47 -21.04 -13.19
CA VAL A 157 0.99 -21.06 -13.25
C VAL A 157 1.47 -20.56 -14.62
N ASP A 158 0.91 -21.09 -15.71
CA ASP A 158 1.23 -20.67 -17.09
C ASP A 158 0.93 -19.18 -17.31
N PHE A 159 -0.19 -18.68 -16.77
CA PHE A 159 -0.53 -17.29 -16.86
C PHE A 159 0.56 -16.40 -16.25
N PHE A 160 0.99 -16.68 -15.02
CA PHE A 160 2.02 -15.86 -14.37
C PHE A 160 3.41 -16.05 -14.98
N GLN A 161 3.72 -17.22 -15.50
CA GLN A 161 4.98 -17.48 -16.21
C GLN A 161 5.05 -16.69 -17.54
N ARG A 162 3.96 -16.60 -18.29
CA ARG A 162 3.88 -15.80 -19.52
C ARG A 162 3.90 -14.29 -19.23
N HIS A 163 3.35 -13.85 -18.10
CA HIS A 163 3.18 -12.44 -17.77
C HIS A 163 4.14 -11.96 -16.66
N LYS A 164 5.43 -12.25 -16.79
CA LYS A 164 6.46 -11.82 -15.83
C LYS A 164 6.47 -10.31 -15.55
N ASN A 165 6.04 -9.51 -16.53
CA ASN A 165 5.98 -8.04 -16.44
C ASN A 165 4.89 -7.51 -15.47
N TYR A 166 4.01 -8.38 -14.97
CA TYR A 166 3.00 -7.99 -13.99
C TYR A 166 3.59 -7.80 -12.57
N GLY A 167 4.88 -8.08 -12.39
CA GLY A 167 5.55 -7.95 -11.11
C GLY A 167 4.99 -8.89 -10.06
N ILE A 168 4.65 -10.11 -10.49
CA ILE A 168 4.25 -11.24 -9.63
C ILE A 168 5.32 -12.32 -9.78
N ARG A 169 5.79 -12.83 -8.67
CA ARG A 169 6.74 -13.95 -8.62
C ARG A 169 6.10 -15.11 -7.89
N ILE A 170 6.05 -16.27 -8.52
CA ILE A 170 5.62 -17.51 -7.88
C ILE A 170 6.74 -17.93 -6.92
N PHE A 171 6.42 -17.99 -5.63
CA PHE A 171 7.33 -18.52 -4.60
C PHE A 171 7.37 -20.05 -4.68
N ALA A 172 6.20 -20.66 -4.61
CA ALA A 172 6.04 -22.10 -4.73
C ALA A 172 4.64 -22.45 -5.24
N THR A 173 4.51 -23.66 -5.75
CA THR A 173 3.24 -24.23 -6.22
C THR A 173 3.07 -25.59 -5.59
N PHE A 174 1.91 -25.82 -4.98
CA PHE A 174 1.57 -27.11 -4.35
C PHE A 174 0.27 -27.64 -4.91
N LYS A 175 0.20 -28.95 -5.06
CA LYS A 175 -1.11 -29.60 -5.25
C LYS A 175 -1.85 -29.65 -3.92
N GLN A 176 -3.17 -29.74 -3.99
CA GLN A 176 -4.05 -29.75 -2.82
C GLN A 176 -3.69 -30.88 -1.84
N ASP A 177 -3.28 -32.02 -2.36
CA ASP A 177 -2.90 -33.26 -1.67
C ASP A 177 -1.46 -33.22 -1.11
N GLU A 178 -0.64 -32.29 -1.60
CA GLU A 178 0.77 -32.17 -1.20
C GLU A 178 0.95 -31.18 -0.02
N ILE A 179 -0.06 -30.39 0.29
CA ILE A 179 0.03 -29.35 1.32
C ILE A 179 -0.95 -29.61 2.47
N THR A 180 -0.45 -29.61 3.68
CA THR A 180 -1.26 -29.66 4.89
C THR A 180 -1.46 -28.27 5.48
N PRO A 181 -2.52 -28.03 6.30
CA PRO A 181 -2.70 -26.78 7.02
C PRO A 181 -1.46 -26.35 7.81
N ALA A 182 -0.82 -27.28 8.53
CA ALA A 182 0.40 -26.99 9.29
C ALA A 182 1.58 -26.58 8.39
N MET A 183 1.75 -27.24 7.24
CA MET A 183 2.78 -26.86 6.27
C MET A 183 2.52 -25.48 5.66
N LEU A 184 1.26 -25.15 5.37
CA LEU A 184 0.90 -23.82 4.89
C LEU A 184 1.22 -22.76 5.93
N ALA A 185 0.90 -22.99 7.20
CA ALA A 185 1.23 -22.09 8.29
C ALA A 185 2.74 -21.82 8.37
N ALA A 186 3.57 -22.88 8.36
CA ALA A 186 5.02 -22.77 8.38
C ALA A 186 5.55 -21.96 7.16
N LEU A 187 5.04 -22.23 5.95
CA LEU A 187 5.46 -21.50 4.74
C LEU A 187 5.14 -20.01 4.85
N LEU A 188 3.98 -19.63 5.42
CA LEU A 188 3.56 -18.24 5.57
C LEU A 188 4.32 -17.49 6.67
N THR A 189 4.86 -18.22 7.67
CA THR A 189 5.66 -17.65 8.76
C THR A 189 7.13 -17.50 8.38
N ASP A 190 7.68 -18.50 7.72
CA ASP A 190 9.12 -18.58 7.43
C ASP A 190 9.51 -17.78 6.19
N ASN A 191 8.53 -17.46 5.31
CA ASN A 191 8.80 -16.82 4.03
C ASN A 191 8.01 -15.54 3.81
N VAL A 192 8.57 -14.63 3.00
CA VAL A 192 7.89 -13.40 2.59
C VAL A 192 6.90 -13.73 1.48
N ILE A 193 5.67 -14.04 1.84
CA ILE A 193 4.56 -14.30 0.92
C ILE A 193 3.54 -13.17 1.07
N ASP A 194 3.12 -12.55 -0.04
CA ASP A 194 2.13 -11.46 -0.04
C ASP A 194 0.71 -11.99 -0.21
N GLU A 195 0.52 -12.99 -1.06
CA GLU A 195 -0.80 -13.50 -1.46
C GLU A 195 -0.75 -15.02 -1.66
N VAL A 196 -1.87 -15.68 -1.34
CA VAL A 196 -2.07 -17.12 -1.60
C VAL A 196 -3.20 -17.28 -2.61
N TYR A 197 -2.94 -17.99 -3.69
CA TYR A 197 -3.91 -18.30 -4.74
C TYR A 197 -4.42 -19.74 -4.57
N PHE A 198 -5.72 -19.89 -4.40
CA PHE A 198 -6.39 -21.18 -4.32
C PHE A 198 -7.07 -21.50 -5.65
N ALA A 199 -6.54 -22.48 -6.37
CA ALA A 199 -7.01 -22.94 -7.67
C ALA A 199 -7.59 -24.35 -7.57
N PHE A 200 -8.61 -24.54 -6.72
CA PHE A 200 -9.22 -25.84 -6.53
C PHE A 200 -10.12 -26.22 -7.70
N SER A 201 -10.00 -27.46 -8.17
CA SER A 201 -10.96 -28.05 -9.11
C SER A 201 -12.11 -28.67 -8.31
N ARG A 202 -13.35 -28.54 -8.79
CA ARG A 202 -14.47 -29.33 -8.24
C ARG A 202 -14.25 -30.79 -8.66
N SER A 203 -13.61 -31.56 -7.81
CA SER A 203 -13.67 -33.02 -7.91
C SER A 203 -14.89 -33.51 -7.11
N PRO A 204 -15.68 -34.47 -7.62
CA PRO A 204 -16.71 -35.12 -6.83
C PRO A 204 -16.05 -35.72 -5.59
N GLY A 205 -16.41 -35.24 -4.40
CA GLY A 205 -15.85 -35.70 -3.13
C GLY A 205 -14.97 -34.73 -2.34
N THR A 206 -14.62 -33.54 -2.89
CA THR A 206 -13.92 -32.51 -2.11
C THR A 206 -14.91 -31.85 -1.15
N LYS A 207 -14.74 -32.08 0.16
CA LYS A 207 -15.57 -31.45 1.19
C LYS A 207 -15.28 -29.94 1.23
N PRO A 208 -16.29 -29.08 1.28
CA PRO A 208 -16.11 -27.61 1.44
C PRO A 208 -15.27 -27.24 2.67
N GLU A 209 -15.38 -27.99 3.74
CA GLU A 209 -14.66 -27.81 5.01
C GLU A 209 -13.12 -27.80 4.87
N ALA A 210 -12.58 -28.43 3.82
CA ALA A 210 -11.15 -28.43 3.60
C ALA A 210 -10.58 -27.06 3.17
N ILE A 211 -11.39 -26.21 2.53
CA ILE A 211 -10.93 -24.88 2.07
C ILE A 211 -10.92 -23.90 3.22
N ASP A 212 -11.88 -23.97 4.13
CA ASP A 212 -12.05 -23.03 5.23
C ASP A 212 -10.84 -23.05 6.18
N ALA A 213 -10.28 -24.23 6.45
CA ALA A 213 -9.07 -24.38 7.25
C ALA A 213 -7.85 -23.66 6.63
N TYR A 214 -7.69 -23.73 5.32
CA TYR A 214 -6.60 -23.01 4.62
C TYR A 214 -6.83 -21.51 4.61
N LEU A 215 -8.08 -21.06 4.43
CA LEU A 215 -8.43 -19.63 4.45
C LEU A 215 -8.20 -19.03 5.83
N GLU A 216 -8.59 -19.75 6.89
CA GLU A 216 -8.37 -19.32 8.27
C GLU A 216 -6.89 -19.13 8.57
N ILE A 217 -6.02 -20.07 8.14
CA ILE A 217 -4.58 -19.96 8.30
C ILE A 217 -4.02 -18.73 7.58
N VAL A 218 -4.43 -18.50 6.33
CA VAL A 218 -3.99 -17.33 5.55
C VAL A 218 -4.47 -16.02 6.19
N GLU A 219 -5.69 -16.02 6.75
CA GLU A 219 -6.24 -14.89 7.49
C GLU A 219 -5.46 -14.64 8.79
N GLN A 220 -5.22 -15.68 9.58
CA GLN A 220 -4.43 -15.57 10.81
C GLN A 220 -3.00 -15.08 10.55
N ALA A 221 -2.40 -15.52 9.43
CA ALA A 221 -1.10 -15.03 8.98
C ALA A 221 -1.14 -13.59 8.44
N GLY A 222 -2.32 -12.95 8.34
CA GLY A 222 -2.47 -11.59 7.83
C GLY A 222 -2.19 -11.45 6.34
N LYS A 223 -2.35 -12.51 5.54
CA LYS A 223 -2.07 -12.52 4.09
C LYS A 223 -3.36 -12.42 3.28
N THR A 224 -3.24 -12.05 2.00
CA THR A 224 -4.38 -11.97 1.09
C THR A 224 -4.63 -13.32 0.43
N SER A 225 -5.84 -13.84 0.56
CA SER A 225 -6.32 -15.01 -0.17
C SER A 225 -6.96 -14.62 -1.50
N ARG A 226 -6.72 -15.41 -2.54
CA ARG A 226 -7.39 -15.31 -3.83
C ARG A 226 -7.90 -16.68 -4.24
N ILE A 227 -9.21 -16.78 -4.41
CA ILE A 227 -9.88 -18.04 -4.76
C ILE A 227 -10.33 -17.95 -6.21
N LEU A 228 -9.91 -18.94 -7.01
CA LEU A 228 -10.46 -19.10 -8.36
C LEU A 228 -11.80 -19.82 -8.27
N LEU A 229 -12.86 -19.10 -8.57
CA LEU A 229 -14.20 -19.64 -8.55
C LEU A 229 -14.60 -20.17 -9.93
N ASN A 230 -15.36 -21.26 -9.96
CA ASN A 230 -16.16 -21.71 -11.11
C ASN A 230 -17.56 -21.13 -10.93
N ILE A 231 -17.78 -19.88 -11.29
CA ILE A 231 -19.11 -19.27 -11.18
C ILE A 231 -19.61 -18.95 -12.58
N ASN A 232 -20.80 -19.48 -12.91
CA ASN A 232 -21.63 -18.89 -13.95
C ASN A 232 -22.06 -17.50 -13.48
N GLU A 233 -21.83 -16.48 -14.30
CA GLU A 233 -21.89 -15.04 -14.00
C GLU A 233 -23.22 -14.53 -13.37
N ASN A 234 -24.21 -15.38 -13.13
CA ASN A 234 -25.60 -14.95 -12.88
C ASN A 234 -26.02 -14.79 -11.41
N HIS A 235 -25.12 -14.98 -10.41
CA HIS A 235 -25.65 -15.12 -9.04
C HIS A 235 -25.02 -14.27 -7.91
N TYR A 236 -24.02 -13.39 -8.14
CA TYR A 236 -23.43 -12.65 -7.00
C TYR A 236 -23.17 -11.15 -7.29
N SER A 237 -23.95 -10.29 -6.66
CA SER A 237 -23.88 -8.81 -6.82
C SER A 237 -23.04 -8.06 -5.79
N HIS A 238 -22.37 -8.74 -4.82
CA HIS A 238 -21.77 -8.08 -3.65
C HIS A 238 -20.29 -8.42 -3.37
N PHE A 239 -19.55 -8.96 -4.31
CA PHE A 239 -18.14 -9.29 -4.15
C PHE A 239 -17.31 -8.52 -5.18
N ASP A 240 -16.11 -8.03 -4.78
CA ASP A 240 -15.16 -7.48 -5.73
C ASP A 240 -14.58 -8.63 -6.57
N PHE A 241 -15.08 -8.79 -7.78
CA PHE A 241 -14.57 -9.78 -8.70
C PHE A 241 -13.39 -9.17 -9.47
N ALA A 242 -12.21 -9.76 -9.34
CA ALA A 242 -11.12 -9.58 -10.28
C ALA A 242 -11.17 -10.69 -11.33
N ARG A 243 -10.73 -10.40 -12.55
CA ARG A 243 -10.53 -11.42 -13.58
C ARG A 243 -9.03 -11.62 -13.80
N LEU A 244 -8.62 -12.86 -13.88
CA LEU A 244 -7.31 -13.27 -14.33
C LEU A 244 -7.53 -13.91 -15.70
N ASP A 245 -7.42 -13.10 -16.76
CA ASP A 245 -7.86 -13.46 -18.11
C ASP A 245 -9.36 -13.85 -18.12
N ASP A 246 -9.74 -15.05 -18.49
CA ASP A 246 -11.12 -15.55 -18.48
C ASP A 246 -11.55 -16.17 -17.12
N LEU A 247 -10.64 -16.19 -16.13
CA LEU A 247 -10.91 -16.81 -14.83
C LEU A 247 -11.43 -15.77 -13.82
N PRO A 248 -12.65 -15.89 -13.29
CA PRO A 248 -13.14 -15.04 -12.23
C PRO A 248 -12.43 -15.34 -10.91
N LEU A 249 -12.04 -14.29 -10.19
CA LEU A 249 -11.38 -14.33 -8.88
C LEU A 249 -12.22 -13.61 -7.83
N VAL A 250 -12.34 -14.21 -6.67
CA VAL A 250 -12.75 -13.50 -5.44
C VAL A 250 -11.51 -13.15 -4.64
N VAL A 251 -11.44 -11.89 -4.21
CA VAL A 251 -10.33 -11.39 -3.41
C VAL A 251 -10.81 -11.21 -1.99
N LEU A 252 -10.19 -11.93 -1.06
CA LEU A 252 -10.41 -11.79 0.37
C LEU A 252 -9.22 -11.07 1.00
N HIS A 253 -9.49 -9.96 1.69
CA HIS A 253 -8.45 -9.22 2.41
C HIS A 253 -8.55 -9.47 3.92
N PRO A 254 -7.44 -9.81 4.62
CA PRO A 254 -7.46 -10.05 6.06
C PRO A 254 -7.71 -8.76 6.87
N VAL A 255 -7.55 -7.61 6.24
CA VAL A 255 -7.75 -6.29 6.86
C VAL A 255 -8.66 -5.48 5.97
N ASN A 256 -9.79 -5.06 6.53
CA ASN A 256 -10.78 -4.24 5.82
C ASN A 256 -10.38 -2.76 5.94
N LEU A 257 -9.43 -2.33 5.11
CA LEU A 257 -8.98 -0.94 5.05
C LEU A 257 -9.66 -0.23 3.88
N ASP A 258 -10.45 0.79 4.18
CA ASP A 258 -11.03 1.68 3.17
C ASP A 258 -9.91 2.38 2.39
N PRO A 259 -9.83 2.22 1.05
CA PRO A 259 -8.77 2.79 0.25
C PRO A 259 -8.65 4.32 0.35
N ASP A 260 -9.77 5.02 0.54
CA ASP A 260 -9.78 6.48 0.67
C ASP A 260 -9.16 6.92 2.00
N GLN A 261 -9.48 6.19 3.08
CA GLN A 261 -8.89 6.43 4.39
C GLN A 261 -7.39 6.10 4.41
N LEU A 262 -6.96 5.07 3.69
CA LEU A 262 -5.53 4.74 3.54
C LEU A 262 -4.73 5.83 2.83
N LEU A 263 -5.32 6.49 1.81
CA LEU A 263 -4.65 7.63 1.18
C LEU A 263 -4.48 8.77 2.16
N LEU A 264 -5.57 9.11 2.83
CA LEU A 264 -5.55 10.21 3.78
C LEU A 264 -4.56 9.92 4.92
N LYS A 265 -4.54 8.66 5.41
CA LYS A 265 -3.51 8.20 6.34
C LYS A 265 -2.09 8.42 5.79
N ARG A 266 -1.84 8.00 4.54
CA ARG A 266 -0.53 8.18 3.94
C ARG A 266 -0.14 9.64 3.73
N SER A 267 -1.11 10.49 3.39
CA SER A 267 -0.89 11.93 3.29
C SER A 267 -0.50 12.52 4.64
N ILE A 268 -1.20 12.14 5.71
CA ILE A 268 -0.88 12.53 7.09
C ILE A 268 0.51 12.00 7.49
N ASP A 269 0.83 10.75 7.15
CA ASP A 269 2.15 10.17 7.40
C ASP A 269 3.28 10.97 6.73
N ILE A 270 3.10 11.36 5.48
CA ILE A 270 4.10 12.15 4.74
C ILE A 270 4.24 13.55 5.35
N VAL A 271 3.13 14.25 5.58
CA VAL A 271 3.16 15.59 6.17
C VAL A 271 3.80 15.55 7.55
N GLY A 272 3.37 14.63 8.42
CA GLY A 272 3.94 14.48 9.76
C GLY A 272 5.42 14.08 9.72
N ALA A 273 5.82 13.20 8.78
CA ALA A 273 7.22 12.83 8.61
C ALA A 273 8.09 14.02 8.17
N VAL A 274 7.61 14.85 7.25
CA VAL A 274 8.32 16.05 6.81
C VAL A 274 8.46 17.04 7.97
N VAL A 275 7.38 17.31 8.71
CA VAL A 275 7.42 18.19 9.89
C VAL A 275 8.38 17.63 10.95
N GLY A 276 8.30 16.33 11.24
CA GLY A 276 9.20 15.66 12.19
C GLY A 276 10.67 15.71 11.75
N LEU A 277 10.97 15.54 10.45
CA LEU A 277 12.33 15.65 9.93
C LEU A 277 12.87 17.08 9.96
N LEU A 278 12.03 18.10 9.69
CA LEU A 278 12.42 19.50 9.83
C LEU A 278 12.76 19.83 11.28
N PHE A 279 11.91 19.41 12.23
CA PHE A 279 12.21 19.57 13.66
C PHE A 279 13.47 18.82 14.06
N ASN A 280 13.62 17.56 13.58
CA ASN A 280 14.83 16.78 13.79
C ASN A 280 16.09 17.49 13.26
N ALA A 281 16.04 18.11 12.10
CA ALA A 281 17.16 18.84 11.50
C ALA A 281 17.60 20.03 12.38
N VAL A 282 16.66 20.74 12.99
CA VAL A 282 16.95 21.83 13.94
C VAL A 282 17.61 21.31 15.22
N CYS A 283 17.10 20.20 15.77
CA CYS A 283 17.64 19.61 17.02
C CYS A 283 18.94 18.83 16.80
N PHE A 284 19.20 18.35 15.59
CA PHE A 284 20.29 17.43 15.28
C PHE A 284 21.68 17.90 15.69
N PRO A 285 22.12 19.15 15.41
CA PRO A 285 23.47 19.60 15.81
C PRO A 285 23.69 19.49 17.31
N PHE A 286 22.69 19.90 18.11
CA PHE A 286 22.75 19.84 19.56
C PHE A 286 22.74 18.37 20.06
N LEU A 287 21.81 17.55 19.58
CA LEU A 287 21.72 16.14 19.96
C LEU A 287 22.98 15.37 19.57
N ALA A 288 23.53 15.64 18.39
CA ALA A 288 24.76 15.01 17.91
C ALA A 288 25.96 15.34 18.82
N ALA A 289 26.10 16.59 19.22
CA ALA A 289 27.16 17.03 20.13
C ALA A 289 27.04 16.34 21.48
N VAL A 290 25.86 16.37 22.09
CA VAL A 290 25.63 15.78 23.43
C VAL A 290 25.83 14.26 23.43
N ILE A 291 25.35 13.53 22.39
CA ILE A 291 25.56 12.08 22.25
C ILE A 291 27.05 11.74 22.09
N LYS A 292 27.81 12.56 21.37
CA LYS A 292 29.25 12.35 21.14
C LYS A 292 30.07 12.61 22.41
N ILE A 293 29.68 13.59 23.21
CA ILE A 293 30.34 13.92 24.50
C ILE A 293 30.06 12.82 25.54
N ASP A 294 28.84 12.28 25.58
CA ASP A 294 28.41 11.30 26.58
C ASP A 294 29.07 9.92 26.36
N SER A 295 29.26 9.51 25.11
CA SER A 295 29.87 8.21 24.82
C SER A 295 30.58 8.17 23.44
N PRO A 296 31.73 7.46 23.29
CA PRO A 296 32.40 7.30 22.02
C PRO A 296 31.58 6.40 21.05
N GLY A 297 31.60 6.72 19.74
CA GLY A 297 30.95 5.91 18.71
C GLY A 297 30.03 6.70 17.75
N PRO A 298 29.21 6.03 16.92
CA PRO A 298 28.32 6.68 15.95
C PRO A 298 27.17 7.40 16.63
N ILE A 299 26.64 8.47 16.04
CA ILE A 299 25.47 9.23 16.54
C ILE A 299 24.20 8.43 16.31
N PHE A 300 24.08 7.82 15.15
CA PHE A 300 22.92 7.02 14.78
C PHE A 300 23.13 5.54 15.11
N PHE A 301 22.07 4.94 15.57
CA PHE A 301 21.92 3.50 15.73
C PHE A 301 21.00 2.96 14.65
N LYS A 302 21.38 1.85 14.03
CA LYS A 302 20.64 1.20 12.97
C LYS A 302 20.38 -0.24 13.34
N GLN A 303 19.14 -0.67 13.35
CA GLN A 303 18.74 -2.02 13.71
C GLN A 303 17.75 -2.61 12.70
N GLN A 304 17.97 -3.87 12.34
CA GLN A 304 17.02 -4.60 11.51
C GLN A 304 15.73 -4.86 12.27
N ARG A 305 14.60 -4.54 11.64
CA ARG A 305 13.25 -4.76 12.15
C ARG A 305 12.39 -5.43 11.10
N VAL A 306 11.35 -6.11 11.57
CA VAL A 306 10.36 -6.74 10.70
C VAL A 306 9.21 -5.76 10.48
N GLY A 307 8.92 -5.49 9.23
CA GLY A 307 7.83 -4.61 8.77
C GLY A 307 6.66 -5.41 8.21
N GLN A 308 5.86 -4.72 7.39
CA GLN A 308 4.65 -5.29 6.79
C GLN A 308 4.96 -6.55 5.99
N ASN A 309 4.14 -7.58 6.20
CA ASN A 309 4.23 -8.90 5.57
C ASN A 309 5.57 -9.62 5.79
N GLY A 310 6.29 -9.31 6.88
CA GLY A 310 7.55 -9.95 7.22
C GLY A 310 8.78 -9.34 6.52
N ARG A 311 8.64 -8.21 5.80
CA ARG A 311 9.77 -7.57 5.13
C ARG A 311 10.69 -6.90 6.11
N LEU A 312 11.99 -7.19 5.99
CA LEU A 312 13.00 -6.54 6.82
C LEU A 312 13.27 -5.10 6.34
N PHE A 313 13.43 -4.20 7.30
CA PHE A 313 13.87 -2.84 7.05
C PHE A 313 14.83 -2.37 8.14
N ALA A 314 15.61 -1.34 7.85
CA ALA A 314 16.53 -0.74 8.79
C ALA A 314 15.85 0.39 9.55
N LEU A 315 15.60 0.21 10.83
CA LEU A 315 15.08 1.24 11.73
C LEU A 315 16.21 2.17 12.16
N TYR A 316 15.99 3.47 12.08
CA TYR A 316 16.95 4.49 12.49
C TYR A 316 16.56 5.10 13.83
N LYS A 317 17.53 5.20 14.74
CA LYS A 317 17.40 5.89 16.04
C LYS A 317 18.65 6.70 16.35
N TYR A 318 18.55 7.62 17.29
CA TYR A 318 19.75 8.12 17.95
C TYR A 318 20.28 7.08 18.94
N ARG A 319 21.58 7.03 19.07
CA ARG A 319 22.23 6.15 20.06
C ARG A 319 21.93 6.62 21.47
N SER A 320 21.25 5.79 22.25
CA SER A 320 20.91 5.99 23.66
C SER A 320 21.59 4.99 24.60
N MET A 321 22.37 4.06 24.04
CA MET A 321 23.10 3.02 24.76
C MET A 321 24.60 3.10 24.43
N ILE A 322 25.40 2.50 25.29
CA ILE A 322 26.85 2.34 25.06
C ILE A 322 27.14 1.58 23.78
N HIS A 323 28.32 1.79 23.20
CA HIS A 323 28.71 1.08 21.99
C HIS A 323 28.83 -0.43 22.25
N GLY A 324 28.20 -1.26 21.40
CA GLY A 324 28.22 -2.72 21.57
C GLY A 324 27.18 -3.28 22.53
N ALA A 325 26.23 -2.49 23.03
CA ALA A 325 25.16 -2.89 23.96
C ALA A 325 24.33 -4.12 23.49
N GLU A 326 24.24 -4.36 22.17
CA GLU A 326 23.53 -5.54 21.66
C GLU A 326 24.19 -6.87 22.02
N LYS A 327 25.52 -6.89 22.11
CA LYS A 327 26.25 -8.11 22.51
C LYS A 327 25.98 -8.49 23.97
N GLN A 328 25.77 -7.49 24.82
CA GLN A 328 25.49 -7.68 26.26
C GLN A 328 24.02 -8.05 26.52
N GLN A 329 23.14 -8.02 25.52
CA GLN A 329 21.72 -8.37 25.70
C GLN A 329 21.52 -9.82 26.16
N ARG A 330 22.37 -10.73 25.70
CA ARG A 330 22.29 -12.15 26.10
C ARG A 330 22.65 -12.37 27.56
N GLU A 331 23.59 -11.60 28.07
CA GLU A 331 24.06 -11.68 29.49
C GLU A 331 23.00 -11.13 30.44
N LEU A 332 22.11 -10.27 29.93
CA LEU A 332 21.02 -9.64 30.70
C LEU A 332 19.66 -10.30 30.48
N SER A 333 19.62 -11.46 29.78
CA SER A 333 18.36 -12.16 29.47
C SER A 333 17.53 -12.51 30.72
N ASP A 334 18.20 -12.88 31.79
CA ASP A 334 17.57 -13.29 33.06
C ASP A 334 16.92 -12.12 33.82
N GLN A 335 17.25 -10.87 33.44
CA GLN A 335 16.66 -9.66 34.04
C GLN A 335 15.49 -9.12 33.20
N ASN A 336 14.98 -9.89 32.23
CA ASN A 336 13.84 -9.48 31.42
C ASN A 336 12.57 -9.36 32.26
N GLU A 337 11.94 -8.18 32.26
CA GLU A 337 10.72 -7.89 32.99
C GLU A 337 9.43 -8.25 32.24
N LEU A 338 9.55 -8.56 30.91
CA LEU A 338 8.42 -8.88 30.06
C LEU A 338 8.32 -10.38 29.83
N SER A 339 7.10 -10.89 29.74
CA SER A 339 6.85 -12.25 29.28
C SER A 339 6.96 -12.36 27.73
N GLY A 340 7.36 -13.52 27.23
CA GLY A 340 7.39 -13.84 25.81
C GLY A 340 8.57 -13.21 25.04
N ALA A 341 8.34 -12.91 23.75
CA ALA A 341 9.40 -12.58 22.79
C ALA A 341 10.04 -11.19 22.96
N VAL A 342 9.47 -10.32 23.79
CA VAL A 342 9.92 -8.92 23.92
C VAL A 342 10.84 -8.77 25.12
N PHE A 343 11.92 -7.99 24.95
CA PHE A 343 12.90 -7.72 26.00
C PHE A 343 12.77 -6.29 26.54
N LYS A 344 12.68 -6.15 27.88
CA LYS A 344 12.67 -4.87 28.59
C LYS A 344 13.30 -5.01 29.98
N ILE A 345 14.14 -4.05 30.33
CA ILE A 345 14.67 -3.83 31.68
C ILE A 345 14.44 -2.36 32.03
N THR A 346 13.85 -2.05 33.20
CA THR A 346 13.52 -0.68 33.58
C THR A 346 14.79 0.15 33.85
N ASP A 347 15.76 -0.38 34.57
CA ASP A 347 17.07 0.26 34.82
C ASP A 347 18.19 -0.43 34.03
N ASP A 348 18.08 -0.44 32.73
CA ASP A 348 19.05 -1.09 31.83
C ASP A 348 20.45 -0.42 31.95
N PRO A 349 21.49 -1.14 32.45
CA PRO A 349 22.81 -0.58 32.68
C PRO A 349 23.53 -0.12 31.41
N ARG A 350 23.05 -0.55 30.24
CA ARG A 350 23.61 -0.17 28.95
C ARG A 350 23.21 1.23 28.51
N ILE A 351 22.20 1.85 29.17
CA ILE A 351 21.70 3.17 28.81
C ILE A 351 22.64 4.24 29.35
N THR A 352 23.09 5.15 28.48
CA THR A 352 23.95 6.28 28.87
C THR A 352 23.16 7.35 29.62
N ARG A 353 23.83 8.31 30.25
CA ARG A 353 23.16 9.42 30.97
C ARG A 353 22.30 10.25 30.03
N VAL A 354 22.85 10.63 28.90
CA VAL A 354 22.11 11.32 27.83
C VAL A 354 21.04 10.42 27.24
N GLY A 355 21.33 9.12 27.11
CA GLY A 355 20.38 8.12 26.65
C GLY A 355 19.12 8.01 27.49
N LYS A 356 19.21 8.16 28.82
CA LYS A 356 18.04 8.22 29.72
C LYS A 356 17.13 9.39 29.36
N PHE A 357 17.71 10.58 29.15
CA PHE A 357 16.95 11.77 28.74
C PHE A 357 16.31 11.58 27.35
N LEU A 358 17.07 11.10 26.37
CA LEU A 358 16.59 10.87 25.01
C LEU A 358 15.40 9.90 24.98
N ARG A 359 15.45 8.82 25.75
CA ARG A 359 14.36 7.83 25.87
C ARG A 359 13.14 8.38 26.61
N ALA A 360 13.34 9.10 27.69
CA ALA A 360 12.24 9.72 28.44
C ALA A 360 11.48 10.76 27.60
N SER A 361 12.20 11.51 26.75
CA SER A 361 11.62 12.48 25.83
C SER A 361 11.23 11.89 24.47
N SER A 362 11.50 10.60 24.23
CA SER A 362 11.33 9.93 22.91
C SER A 362 12.10 10.61 21.74
N LEU A 363 13.07 11.46 22.05
CA LEU A 363 13.90 12.12 21.04
C LEU A 363 14.81 11.13 20.31
N ASP A 364 15.15 9.99 20.94
CA ASP A 364 15.91 8.92 20.29
C ASP A 364 15.19 8.35 19.06
N GLU A 365 13.88 8.49 18.95
CA GLU A 365 13.05 7.96 17.86
C GLU A 365 12.88 8.92 16.67
N MET A 366 13.33 10.18 16.80
CA MET A 366 13.20 11.19 15.75
C MET A 366 13.70 10.75 14.35
N PRO A 367 14.83 10.00 14.22
CA PRO A 367 15.27 9.52 12.91
C PRO A 367 14.30 8.55 12.21
N GLN A 368 13.34 7.94 12.94
CA GLN A 368 12.33 7.05 12.35
C GLN A 368 11.37 7.78 11.41
N PHE A 369 11.21 9.11 11.50
CA PHE A 369 10.46 9.87 10.51
C PHE A 369 11.01 9.68 9.08
N LEU A 370 12.29 9.36 8.92
CA LEU A 370 12.86 8.96 7.64
C LEU A 370 12.30 7.62 7.14
N ASN A 371 12.07 6.64 8.05
CA ASN A 371 11.44 5.37 7.71
C ASN A 371 9.96 5.59 7.30
N VAL A 372 9.27 6.52 7.97
CA VAL A 372 7.90 6.89 7.59
C VAL A 372 7.88 7.54 6.21
N LEU A 373 8.77 8.46 5.93
CA LEU A 373 8.86 9.11 4.61
C LEU A 373 9.15 8.10 3.50
N LYS A 374 10.06 7.14 3.74
CA LYS A 374 10.35 6.02 2.82
C LYS A 374 9.17 5.07 2.63
N GLY A 375 8.19 5.08 3.54
CA GLY A 375 7.02 4.20 3.52
C GLY A 375 7.27 2.81 4.11
N GLU A 376 8.38 2.62 4.81
CA GLU A 376 8.70 1.42 5.59
C GLU A 376 7.87 1.37 6.88
N MET A 377 7.53 2.56 7.42
CA MET A 377 6.71 2.78 8.61
C MET A 377 5.56 3.75 8.32
N SER A 378 4.66 3.88 9.29
CA SER A 378 3.62 4.89 9.43
C SER A 378 3.84 5.68 10.73
N LEU A 379 3.19 6.81 10.90
CA LEU A 379 3.17 7.52 12.20
C LEU A 379 2.50 6.65 13.26
N VAL A 380 1.35 6.04 12.92
CA VAL A 380 0.58 5.16 13.80
C VAL A 380 0.50 3.77 13.20
N GLY A 381 0.83 2.75 13.97
CA GLY A 381 0.81 1.34 13.56
C GLY A 381 1.20 0.41 14.70
N THR A 382 1.45 -0.86 14.38
CA THR A 382 1.98 -1.83 15.33
C THR A 382 3.46 -1.59 15.60
N ARG A 383 3.98 -2.01 16.77
CA ARG A 383 5.42 -1.91 17.04
C ARG A 383 6.21 -2.81 16.10
N PRO A 384 7.28 -2.30 15.42
CA PRO A 384 8.14 -3.15 14.59
C PRO A 384 8.94 -4.13 15.45
N PRO A 385 8.70 -5.46 15.34
CA PRO A 385 9.42 -6.45 16.12
C PRO A 385 10.84 -6.69 15.60
N LEU A 386 11.68 -7.27 16.45
CA LEU A 386 12.99 -7.77 16.04
C LEU A 386 12.86 -9.12 15.29
N PRO A 387 13.80 -9.44 14.39
CA PRO A 387 13.75 -10.72 13.67
C PRO A 387 13.73 -11.95 14.58
N HIS A 388 14.42 -11.92 15.73
CA HIS A 388 14.39 -13.03 16.68
C HIS A 388 13.07 -13.09 17.45
N GLU A 389 12.43 -11.96 17.79
CA GLU A 389 11.10 -11.92 18.40
C GLU A 389 10.07 -12.63 17.50
N VAL A 390 10.14 -12.40 16.18
CA VAL A 390 9.20 -13.00 15.22
C VAL A 390 9.39 -14.52 15.10
N LYS A 391 10.58 -15.05 15.35
CA LYS A 391 10.81 -16.51 15.36
C LYS A 391 10.05 -17.23 16.48
N GLU A 392 9.71 -16.52 17.55
CA GLU A 392 8.95 -17.05 18.68
C GLU A 392 7.43 -16.85 18.51
N TYR A 393 7.00 -16.23 17.39
CA TYR A 393 5.59 -15.92 17.17
C TYR A 393 4.79 -17.21 16.87
N GLN A 394 3.64 -17.33 17.50
CA GLN A 394 2.57 -18.22 17.06
C GLN A 394 1.87 -17.63 15.82
N LEU A 395 1.17 -18.44 15.04
CA LEU A 395 0.52 -18.01 13.81
C LEU A 395 -0.37 -16.76 14.00
N ARG A 396 -1.16 -16.71 15.07
CA ARG A 396 -2.03 -15.57 15.40
C ARG A 396 -1.27 -14.24 15.58
N HIS A 397 -0.01 -14.30 16.01
CA HIS A 397 0.81 -13.11 16.21
C HIS A 397 1.26 -12.46 14.91
N TYR A 398 1.35 -13.24 13.82
CA TYR A 398 1.72 -12.72 12.49
C TYR A 398 0.71 -11.72 11.92
N ARG A 399 -0.54 -11.72 12.40
CA ARG A 399 -1.52 -10.71 12.02
C ARG A 399 -1.08 -9.29 12.33
N ARG A 400 -0.23 -9.07 13.35
CA ARG A 400 0.40 -7.78 13.65
C ARG A 400 1.25 -7.23 12.50
N LEU A 401 1.77 -8.12 11.64
CA LEU A 401 2.60 -7.77 10.50
C LEU A 401 1.78 -7.50 9.23
N SER A 402 0.45 -7.57 9.27
CA SER A 402 -0.40 -7.33 8.10
C SER A 402 -0.44 -5.85 7.67
N ILE A 403 -0.11 -4.94 8.57
CA ILE A 403 -0.05 -3.48 8.33
C ILE A 403 1.37 -2.95 8.51
N LYS A 404 1.60 -1.68 8.12
CA LYS A 404 2.87 -1.02 8.38
C LYS A 404 3.06 -0.78 9.87
N PRO A 405 4.27 -1.02 10.39
CA PRO A 405 4.60 -0.65 11.76
C PRO A 405 4.56 0.87 11.94
N GLY A 406 4.27 1.32 13.17
CA GLY A 406 4.19 2.72 13.54
C GLY A 406 5.35 3.20 14.40
N ILE A 407 5.54 4.53 14.45
CA ILE A 407 6.36 5.18 15.50
C ILE A 407 5.61 5.06 16.82
N THR A 408 4.28 5.27 16.79
CA THR A 408 3.38 5.05 17.94
C THR A 408 2.27 4.07 17.57
N GLY A 409 1.57 3.54 18.56
CA GLY A 409 0.49 2.57 18.36
C GLY A 409 -0.45 2.47 19.54
N LEU A 410 -1.56 1.75 19.36
CA LEU A 410 -2.62 1.67 20.37
C LEU A 410 -2.09 1.13 21.71
N TRP A 411 -1.32 0.04 21.72
CA TRP A 411 -0.76 -0.51 22.94
C TRP A 411 0.21 0.45 23.65
N GLN A 412 1.00 1.22 22.87
CA GLN A 412 1.95 2.18 23.39
C GLN A 412 1.27 3.32 24.15
N VAL A 413 0.06 3.73 23.73
CA VAL A 413 -0.70 4.80 24.38
C VAL A 413 -1.73 4.28 25.40
N SER A 414 -1.89 2.95 25.53
CA SER A 414 -2.86 2.33 26.45
C SER A 414 -2.25 1.81 27.75
N GLY A 415 -1.00 2.20 28.06
CA GLY A 415 -0.30 1.79 29.29
C GLY A 415 1.04 1.11 29.00
N ARG A 416 1.87 1.75 28.15
CA ARG A 416 3.20 1.26 27.72
C ARG A 416 4.04 0.62 28.83
N ASN A 417 4.00 1.20 30.03
CA ASN A 417 4.82 0.76 31.16
C ASN A 417 4.13 -0.31 32.03
N ASP A 418 2.80 -0.36 32.01
CA ASP A 418 1.99 -1.24 32.85
C ASP A 418 1.67 -2.57 32.20
N ILE A 419 1.78 -2.66 30.84
CA ILE A 419 1.52 -3.87 30.08
C ILE A 419 2.81 -4.68 29.99
N THR A 420 2.92 -5.71 30.82
CA THR A 420 4.07 -6.64 30.88
C THR A 420 3.81 -7.94 30.12
N ASP A 421 2.54 -8.25 29.79
CA ASP A 421 2.16 -9.46 29.07
C ASP A 421 2.18 -9.22 27.56
N PHE A 422 2.92 -10.05 26.83
CA PHE A 422 3.02 -10.02 25.39
C PHE A 422 1.67 -10.27 24.69
N GLU A 423 0.83 -11.14 25.25
CA GLU A 423 -0.49 -11.42 24.68
C GLU A 423 -1.43 -10.20 24.75
N GLN A 424 -1.35 -9.40 25.79
CA GLN A 424 -2.10 -8.15 25.86
C GLN A 424 -1.61 -7.14 24.82
N MET A 425 -0.30 -7.05 24.57
CA MET A 425 0.24 -6.20 23.49
C MET A 425 -0.29 -6.66 22.12
N VAL A 426 -0.27 -7.98 21.86
CA VAL A 426 -0.80 -8.56 20.63
C VAL A 426 -2.29 -8.26 20.47
N LYS A 427 -3.07 -8.42 21.52
CA LYS A 427 -4.51 -8.13 21.53
C LYS A 427 -4.82 -6.69 21.15
N LEU A 428 -4.10 -5.73 21.72
CA LEU A 428 -4.26 -4.30 21.41
C LEU A 428 -3.83 -3.98 19.96
N ASP A 429 -2.75 -4.60 19.48
CA ASP A 429 -2.32 -4.42 18.09
C ASP A 429 -3.34 -5.00 17.09
N ILE A 430 -3.92 -6.16 17.39
CA ILE A 430 -4.99 -6.77 16.58
C ILE A 430 -6.26 -5.92 16.67
N GLU A 431 -6.63 -5.42 17.86
CA GLU A 431 -7.76 -4.51 18.01
C GLU A 431 -7.61 -3.24 17.17
N TYR A 432 -6.40 -2.67 17.13
CA TYR A 432 -6.10 -1.55 16.27
C TYR A 432 -6.32 -1.90 14.79
N ILE A 433 -5.87 -3.07 14.35
CA ILE A 433 -6.02 -3.54 12.97
C ILE A 433 -7.50 -3.73 12.60
N ASP A 434 -8.29 -4.35 13.49
CA ASP A 434 -9.68 -4.72 13.23
C ASP A 434 -10.64 -3.53 13.26
N LYS A 435 -10.40 -2.59 14.18
CA LYS A 435 -11.25 -1.40 14.40
C LYS A 435 -10.68 -0.13 13.78
N TRP A 436 -9.61 -0.26 12.98
CA TRP A 436 -8.91 0.89 12.45
C TRP A 436 -9.83 1.83 11.67
N ASN A 437 -9.70 3.09 11.93
CA ASN A 437 -10.22 4.20 11.16
C ASN A 437 -9.31 5.42 11.38
N LEU A 438 -9.40 6.41 10.50
CA LEU A 438 -8.55 7.58 10.57
C LEU A 438 -8.66 8.37 11.87
N TRP A 439 -9.87 8.41 12.47
CA TRP A 439 -10.10 9.07 13.74
C TRP A 439 -9.35 8.39 14.91
N MET A 440 -9.18 7.08 14.83
CA MET A 440 -8.38 6.32 15.79
C MET A 440 -6.90 6.72 15.73
N ASP A 441 -6.35 6.93 14.53
CA ASP A 441 -4.99 7.44 14.37
C ASP A 441 -4.83 8.83 15.00
N VAL A 442 -5.77 9.74 14.75
CA VAL A 442 -5.77 11.07 15.36
C VAL A 442 -5.78 10.99 16.88
N LYS A 443 -6.64 10.14 17.46
CA LYS A 443 -6.69 9.92 18.92
C LYS A 443 -5.37 9.39 19.48
N ILE A 444 -4.75 8.43 18.80
CA ILE A 444 -3.47 7.85 19.22
C ILE A 444 -2.37 8.91 19.15
N LEU A 445 -2.30 9.70 18.08
CA LEU A 445 -1.33 10.80 17.96
C LEU A 445 -1.50 11.82 19.10
N LEU A 446 -2.73 12.26 19.38
CA LEU A 446 -2.99 13.21 20.49
C LEU A 446 -2.57 12.62 21.84
N LYS A 447 -2.91 11.36 22.12
CA LYS A 447 -2.47 10.68 23.33
C LYS A 447 -0.94 10.54 23.42
N THR A 448 -0.27 10.29 22.30
CA THR A 448 1.20 10.20 22.25
C THR A 448 1.84 11.51 22.73
N PHE A 449 1.33 12.66 22.25
CA PHE A 449 1.83 13.97 22.69
C PHE A 449 1.63 14.20 24.21
N THR A 450 0.50 13.78 24.77
CA THR A 450 0.26 13.91 26.22
C THR A 450 1.19 13.04 27.06
N ILE A 451 1.50 11.81 26.59
CA ILE A 451 2.40 10.88 27.28
C ILE A 451 3.84 11.40 27.23
N ILE A 452 4.32 11.85 26.08
CA ILE A 452 5.67 12.44 25.95
C ILE A 452 5.81 13.67 26.87
N GLY A 453 4.78 14.51 26.95
CA GLY A 453 4.78 15.71 27.80
C GLY A 453 4.71 15.41 29.31
N SER A 454 4.18 14.25 29.72
CA SER A 454 4.08 13.87 31.14
C SER A 454 5.30 13.10 31.66
N GLY A 455 6.25 12.75 30.81
CA GLY A 455 7.47 12.03 31.20
C GLY A 455 7.24 10.60 31.72
N LYS A 456 6.04 10.02 31.46
CA LYS A 456 5.65 8.66 31.91
C LYS A 456 5.97 7.61 30.84
#